data_a93dfe2c58d911e3279d7684006f153d
#
_entry.id   a93dfe2c58d911e3279d7684006f153d
#
_cell.length_a   1.000
_cell.length_b   1.000
_cell.length_c   1.000
_cell.angle_alpha   90.00
_cell.angle_beta   90.00
_cell.angle_gamma   90.00
#
_symmetry.space_group_name_H-M   'P 1'
#
loop_
_entity.id
_entity.type
_entity.pdbx_description
1 polymer ?
#
loop_
_entity_poly.entity_id
_entity_poly.type
_entity_poly.pdbx_seq_one_letter_code
_entity_poly.pdbx_strand_id
1 'polypeptide(L)'
;MNRSQARLRRSIFELGLLSLLVLAAGDLLAQEKLGDERVSAVRSPPANARTTLYPTSREPLLQSPLVRLPIGSVRARGWLLTMLEMQRDGFHGHLAEISRFLDPETSAWLDPRGRGSHGWEELPYWLKGFGALAYVLDDEELVAQAKTWIDGIIASQKEDGWFGPDEGRRGVATDLEGRADLWPNMIALFCLQDWYEYSGDARVIDLMTRYFRYLSRVPEERFLVGYWPSMRGGDLLMSIYWLHDRTGDPSLLELAAKTHRRSAPWETGLINWHNVNISQSFGEPATWFRQSRSPVHLRAAYRNYDEIRELYGQVPGGMFGGDENCRPGYTGPRQAVETCGMVEMMLSTETLALITGDPLWADRCEDVAFNSLPAALTPDLQGLRYLTAPNHVLSDRASKSPGIQNSGPMYLMSPHDHRCCQHNWGHGWPYLTAHLWAATQDEGLAAVIYSASEVRSKVRGGAEVTIEEETRYPFSEEIAFTVRSPEPSRFPLYLRVPGWCEGARAKVNGQELEVSPRPHDWIRIERTWRSGDRVELRLPMSVKIRRWETSSSSVSIDRGPLTYSLEIGEEWV
;
A
#
# COMPACT_ATOMS: atom_id res chain seq x y z
N MET A 1 -68.73 0.80 -49.02
CA MET A 1 -67.50 0.59 -48.23
C MET A 1 -67.92 0.15 -46.85
N ASN A 2 -67.48 -1.07 -46.48
CA ASN A 2 -68.03 -1.83 -45.36
C ASN A 2 -67.36 -1.35 -44.04
N ARG A 3 -68.12 -1.14 -42.98
CA ARG A 3 -67.67 -0.64 -41.66
C ARG A 3 -66.52 -1.50 -41.03
N SER A 4 -66.39 -2.74 -41.46
CA SER A 4 -65.31 -3.64 -41.02
C SER A 4 -63.94 -3.28 -41.59
N GLN A 5 -63.83 -2.79 -42.81
CA GLN A 5 -62.56 -2.37 -43.42
C GLN A 5 -62.03 -1.04 -42.85
N ALA A 6 -62.89 -0.17 -42.39
CA ALA A 6 -62.50 1.06 -41.72
C ALA A 6 -61.91 0.81 -40.30
N ARG A 7 -62.46 -0.17 -39.57
CA ARG A 7 -61.93 -0.57 -38.26
C ARG A 7 -60.55 -1.27 -38.38
N LEU A 8 -60.39 -2.15 -39.38
CA LEU A 8 -59.10 -2.84 -39.59
C LEU A 8 -57.97 -1.85 -39.98
N ARG A 9 -58.25 -0.87 -40.80
CA ARG A 9 -57.28 0.18 -41.15
C ARG A 9 -56.88 1.06 -39.96
N ARG A 10 -57.84 1.37 -39.06
CA ARG A 10 -57.58 2.16 -37.86
C ARG A 10 -56.70 1.40 -36.86
N SER A 11 -56.96 0.08 -36.63
CA SER A 11 -56.12 -0.76 -35.76
C SER A 11 -54.70 -0.96 -36.29
N ILE A 12 -54.53 -1.09 -37.62
CA ILE A 12 -53.17 -1.22 -38.22
C ILE A 12 -52.39 0.11 -38.10
N PHE A 13 -53.11 1.26 -38.20
CA PHE A 13 -52.46 2.57 -38.07
C PHE A 13 -52.07 2.86 -36.60
N GLU A 14 -52.89 2.47 -35.63
CA GLU A 14 -52.63 2.62 -34.19
C GLU A 14 -51.51 1.67 -33.73
N LEU A 15 -51.44 0.43 -34.24
CA LEU A 15 -50.33 -0.50 -34.01
C LEU A 15 -49.01 -0.03 -34.64
N GLY A 16 -49.07 0.56 -35.85
CA GLY A 16 -47.91 1.15 -36.51
C GLY A 16 -47.35 2.38 -35.78
N LEU A 17 -48.25 3.21 -35.23
CA LEU A 17 -47.85 4.38 -34.42
C LEU A 17 -47.26 3.98 -33.07
N LEU A 18 -47.81 2.93 -32.42
CA LEU A 18 -47.28 2.42 -31.18
C LEU A 18 -45.88 1.79 -31.37
N SER A 19 -45.68 1.06 -32.49
CA SER A 19 -44.35 0.47 -32.83
C SER A 19 -43.31 1.54 -33.16
N LEU A 20 -43.70 2.63 -33.84
CA LEU A 20 -42.84 3.77 -34.13
C LEU A 20 -42.50 4.57 -32.86
N LEU A 21 -43.44 4.74 -31.92
CA LEU A 21 -43.21 5.38 -30.64
C LEU A 21 -42.29 4.55 -29.72
N VAL A 22 -42.42 3.21 -29.74
CA VAL A 22 -41.55 2.33 -28.97
C VAL A 22 -40.13 2.31 -29.55
N LEU A 23 -40.00 2.34 -30.89
CA LEU A 23 -38.69 2.44 -31.54
C LEU A 23 -38.04 3.83 -31.34
N ALA A 24 -38.83 4.91 -31.44
CA ALA A 24 -38.34 6.25 -31.17
C ALA A 24 -37.98 6.47 -29.67
N ALA A 25 -38.72 5.88 -28.74
CA ALA A 25 -38.39 5.89 -27.32
C ALA A 25 -37.16 5.04 -27.01
N GLY A 26 -36.98 3.91 -27.71
CA GLY A 26 -35.76 3.07 -27.65
C GLY A 26 -34.55 3.82 -28.15
N ASP A 27 -34.66 4.53 -29.28
CA ASP A 27 -33.58 5.35 -29.83
C ASP A 27 -33.27 6.60 -29.01
N LEU A 28 -34.32 7.26 -28.41
CA LEU A 28 -34.09 8.37 -27.48
C LEU A 28 -33.38 7.90 -26.19
N LEU A 29 -33.79 6.75 -25.63
CA LEU A 29 -33.13 6.16 -24.46
C LEU A 29 -31.70 5.67 -24.81
N ALA A 30 -31.45 5.23 -26.04
CA ALA A 30 -30.12 4.89 -26.54
C ALA A 30 -29.28 6.16 -26.77
N GLN A 31 -29.85 7.24 -27.29
CA GLN A 31 -29.16 8.52 -27.48
C GLN A 31 -28.90 9.26 -26.16
N GLU A 32 -29.77 9.19 -25.15
CA GLU A 32 -29.48 9.65 -23.79
C GLU A 32 -28.34 8.83 -23.15
N LYS A 33 -28.25 7.52 -23.44
CA LYS A 33 -27.14 6.67 -22.96
C LYS A 33 -25.78 7.02 -23.59
N LEU A 34 -25.71 7.46 -24.81
CA LEU A 34 -24.45 7.81 -25.51
C LEU A 34 -23.95 9.24 -25.18
N GLY A 35 -24.80 10.14 -24.67
CA GLY A 35 -24.41 11.53 -24.38
C GLY A 35 -23.73 11.76 -23.03
N ASP A 36 -23.83 10.83 -22.08
CA ASP A 36 -23.38 11.00 -20.68
C ASP A 36 -22.12 10.20 -20.34
N GLU A 37 -21.67 9.28 -21.20
CA GLU A 37 -20.50 8.44 -20.97
C GLU A 37 -19.26 9.05 -21.66
N ARG A 38 -18.16 9.18 -20.90
CA ARG A 38 -16.84 9.59 -21.41
C ARG A 38 -15.80 8.55 -21.05
N VAL A 39 -15.15 7.99 -22.07
CA VAL A 39 -14.09 7.01 -21.92
C VAL A 39 -12.80 7.56 -22.51
N SER A 40 -11.69 7.39 -21.81
CA SER A 40 -10.37 7.81 -22.30
C SER A 40 -9.25 7.01 -21.63
N ALA A 41 -8.12 6.91 -22.33
CA ALA A 41 -6.87 6.47 -21.72
C ALA A 41 -6.11 7.70 -21.23
N VAL A 42 -5.64 7.67 -19.99
CA VAL A 42 -4.90 8.76 -19.35
C VAL A 42 -3.66 8.23 -18.63
N ARG A 43 -2.63 9.04 -18.48
CA ARG A 43 -1.40 8.64 -17.80
C ARG A 43 -1.53 8.59 -16.28
N SER A 44 -2.38 9.43 -15.73
CA SER A 44 -2.63 9.55 -14.29
C SER A 44 -4.01 10.15 -14.07
N PRO A 45 -4.70 9.85 -12.98
CA PRO A 45 -5.82 10.66 -12.52
C PRO A 45 -5.39 12.12 -12.32
N PRO A 46 -6.32 13.10 -12.39
CA PRO A 46 -5.96 14.51 -12.33
C PRO A 46 -5.49 14.92 -10.93
N ALA A 47 -4.42 15.72 -10.86
CA ALA A 47 -3.95 16.36 -9.63
C ALA A 47 -4.32 17.86 -9.55
N ASN A 48 -5.00 18.40 -10.56
CA ASN A 48 -5.41 19.81 -10.64
C ASN A 48 -6.82 20.08 -10.09
N ALA A 49 -7.54 19.05 -9.68
CA ALA A 49 -8.76 19.13 -8.91
C ALA A 49 -8.45 18.93 -7.42
N ARG A 50 -9.43 19.14 -6.55
CA ARG A 50 -9.33 18.87 -5.13
C ARG A 50 -10.62 18.29 -4.61
N THR A 51 -10.59 17.05 -4.18
CA THR A 51 -11.74 16.43 -3.52
C THR A 51 -11.99 17.06 -2.15
N THR A 52 -13.27 17.15 -1.80
CA THR A 52 -13.72 17.56 -0.46
C THR A 52 -14.19 16.39 0.39
N LEU A 53 -14.20 15.18 -0.18
CA LEU A 53 -14.77 13.98 0.44
C LEU A 53 -13.80 13.31 1.42
N TYR A 54 -12.50 13.49 1.19
CA TYR A 54 -11.43 12.87 1.99
C TYR A 54 -10.35 13.89 2.32
N PRO A 55 -9.62 13.71 3.44
CA PRO A 55 -8.43 14.52 3.71
C PRO A 55 -7.44 14.38 2.56
N THR A 56 -7.02 15.50 2.02
CA THR A 56 -6.06 15.60 0.92
C THR A 56 -5.07 16.71 1.18
N SER A 57 -4.01 16.81 0.39
CA SER A 57 -2.97 17.83 0.58
C SER A 57 -3.58 19.22 0.71
N ARG A 58 -3.20 19.95 1.77
CA ARG A 58 -3.55 21.36 1.94
C ARG A 58 -2.44 22.23 1.36
N GLU A 59 -2.83 23.38 0.81
CA GLU A 59 -1.84 24.38 0.37
C GLU A 59 -0.86 24.73 1.51
N PRO A 60 0.43 24.84 1.21
CA PRO A 60 1.07 24.89 -0.11
C PRO A 60 1.51 23.54 -0.69
N LEU A 61 1.14 22.40 -0.09
CA LEU A 61 1.51 21.09 -0.60
C LEU A 61 0.87 20.83 -1.97
N LEU A 62 1.63 20.20 -2.88
CA LEU A 62 1.08 19.68 -4.14
C LEU A 62 0.05 18.60 -3.86
N GLN A 63 -1.02 18.59 -4.66
CA GLN A 63 -2.00 17.52 -4.64
C GLN A 63 -1.41 16.24 -5.22
N SER A 64 -1.66 15.12 -4.54
CA SER A 64 -1.43 13.78 -5.10
C SER A 64 -2.62 13.37 -5.97
N PRO A 65 -2.42 12.76 -7.14
CA PRO A 65 -3.52 12.31 -8.00
C PRO A 65 -4.47 11.33 -7.33
N LEU A 66 -3.92 10.46 -6.49
CA LEU A 66 -4.66 9.48 -5.71
C LEU A 66 -4.70 9.87 -4.23
N VAL A 67 -5.81 9.57 -3.58
CA VAL A 67 -6.07 9.88 -2.18
C VAL A 67 -6.37 8.58 -1.45
N ARG A 68 -5.61 8.29 -0.39
CA ARG A 68 -5.83 7.11 0.45
C ARG A 68 -7.24 7.13 1.02
N LEU A 69 -7.95 6.01 0.90
CA LEU A 69 -9.20 5.79 1.61
C LEU A 69 -8.91 5.46 3.08
N PRO A 70 -9.82 5.79 4.01
CA PRO A 70 -9.69 5.35 5.39
C PRO A 70 -9.53 3.83 5.48
N ILE A 71 -8.66 3.35 6.35
CA ILE A 71 -8.46 1.91 6.55
C ILE A 71 -9.79 1.24 6.94
N GLY A 72 -10.06 0.05 6.38
CA GLY A 72 -11.36 -0.63 6.54
C GLY A 72 -12.40 -0.26 5.47
N SER A 73 -12.15 0.77 4.62
CA SER A 73 -12.99 1.07 3.46
C SER A 73 -12.92 -0.02 2.39
N VAL A 74 -11.82 -0.75 2.33
CA VAL A 74 -11.58 -1.86 1.41
C VAL A 74 -11.54 -3.16 2.19
N ARG A 75 -12.32 -4.14 1.76
CA ARG A 75 -12.35 -5.49 2.33
C ARG A 75 -11.90 -6.50 1.30
N ALA A 76 -10.89 -7.28 1.61
CA ALA A 76 -10.44 -8.37 0.76
C ALA A 76 -11.49 -9.46 0.64
N ARG A 77 -11.46 -10.17 -0.48
CA ARG A 77 -12.20 -11.41 -0.76
C ARG A 77 -11.26 -12.42 -1.41
N GLY A 78 -11.73 -13.64 -1.62
CA GLY A 78 -10.96 -14.68 -2.30
C GLY A 78 -9.62 -14.98 -1.63
N TRP A 79 -8.58 -15.19 -2.42
CA TRP A 79 -7.26 -15.62 -1.92
C TRP A 79 -6.63 -14.63 -0.92
N LEU A 80 -6.82 -13.31 -1.12
CA LEU A 80 -6.23 -12.31 -0.23
C LEU A 80 -6.92 -12.34 1.14
N LEU A 81 -8.24 -12.54 1.18
CA LEU A 81 -8.94 -12.74 2.46
C LEU A 81 -8.41 -13.98 3.17
N THR A 82 -8.21 -15.09 2.45
CA THR A 82 -7.62 -16.30 3.02
C THR A 82 -6.24 -16.02 3.64
N MET A 83 -5.39 -15.23 2.96
CA MET A 83 -4.08 -14.86 3.52
C MET A 83 -4.19 -14.02 4.79
N LEU A 84 -5.14 -13.08 4.84
CA LEU A 84 -5.39 -12.27 6.05
C LEU A 84 -5.92 -13.13 7.21
N GLU A 85 -6.84 -14.07 6.93
CA GLU A 85 -7.35 -15.01 7.93
C GLU A 85 -6.24 -15.93 8.44
N MET A 86 -5.43 -16.50 7.54
CA MET A 86 -4.26 -17.29 7.95
C MET A 86 -3.24 -16.47 8.74
N GLN A 87 -3.07 -15.19 8.45
CA GLN A 87 -2.21 -14.29 9.21
C GLN A 87 -2.77 -14.03 10.62
N ARG A 88 -4.10 -13.88 10.74
CA ARG A 88 -4.80 -13.78 12.03
C ARG A 88 -4.63 -15.04 12.87
N ASP A 89 -4.91 -16.19 12.27
CA ASP A 89 -4.93 -17.48 12.95
C ASP A 89 -3.54 -18.10 13.10
N GLY A 90 -2.54 -17.51 12.45
CA GLY A 90 -1.16 -17.95 12.43
C GLY A 90 -0.26 -17.17 13.39
N PHE A 91 1.01 -17.26 13.09
CA PHE A 91 2.09 -16.71 13.90
C PHE A 91 1.94 -15.21 14.22
N HIS A 92 1.44 -14.38 13.28
CA HIS A 92 1.35 -12.93 13.50
C HIS A 92 0.23 -12.55 14.49
N GLY A 93 -0.95 -13.16 14.34
CA GLY A 93 -2.08 -12.91 15.25
C GLY A 93 -1.78 -13.33 16.68
N HIS A 94 -1.00 -14.41 16.84
CA HIS A 94 -0.62 -14.98 18.13
C HIS A 94 0.77 -14.56 18.63
N LEU A 95 1.43 -13.62 17.95
CA LEU A 95 2.80 -13.24 18.29
C LEU A 95 2.90 -12.65 19.71
N ALA A 96 1.90 -11.93 20.19
CA ALA A 96 1.88 -11.37 21.54
C ALA A 96 1.87 -12.43 22.64
N GLU A 97 1.43 -13.66 22.35
CA GLU A 97 1.41 -14.77 23.31
C GLU A 97 2.80 -15.39 23.50
N ILE A 98 3.69 -15.22 22.54
CA ILE A 98 5.00 -15.92 22.50
C ILE A 98 6.20 -14.98 22.46
N SER A 99 6.03 -13.72 22.04
CA SER A 99 7.12 -12.76 21.97
C SER A 99 7.27 -12.02 23.29
N ARG A 100 8.42 -12.21 23.94
CA ARG A 100 8.78 -11.44 25.15
C ARG A 100 8.79 -9.93 24.95
N PHE A 101 8.91 -9.47 23.71
CA PHE A 101 8.91 -8.04 23.36
C PHE A 101 7.50 -7.43 23.40
N LEU A 102 6.46 -8.27 23.40
CA LEU A 102 5.05 -7.89 23.39
C LEU A 102 4.33 -8.26 24.71
N ASP A 103 5.09 -8.55 25.78
CA ASP A 103 4.50 -8.84 27.10
C ASP A 103 3.87 -7.56 27.69
N PRO A 104 2.54 -7.52 27.88
CA PRO A 104 1.85 -6.34 28.36
C PRO A 104 2.17 -6.00 29.83
N GLU A 105 2.59 -6.97 30.64
CA GLU A 105 2.88 -6.74 32.06
C GLU A 105 4.18 -5.97 32.28
N THR A 106 5.12 -6.11 31.35
CA THR A 106 6.45 -5.51 31.46
C THR A 106 6.74 -4.42 30.41
N SER A 107 5.83 -4.20 29.47
CA SER A 107 6.03 -3.30 28.32
C SER A 107 6.18 -1.84 28.75
N ALA A 108 7.26 -1.20 28.31
CA ALA A 108 7.47 0.24 28.46
C ALA A 108 6.46 1.10 27.67
N TRP A 109 5.79 0.54 26.66
CA TRP A 109 4.78 1.22 25.86
C TRP A 109 3.43 1.32 26.55
N LEU A 110 3.12 0.41 27.50
CA LEU A 110 1.89 0.45 28.29
C LEU A 110 2.05 1.19 29.63
N ASP A 111 3.28 1.40 30.10
CA ASP A 111 3.51 2.15 31.33
C ASP A 111 3.33 3.66 31.09
N PRO A 112 2.45 4.35 31.84
CA PRO A 112 2.21 5.78 31.66
C PRO A 112 3.46 6.64 31.88
N ARG A 113 4.50 6.13 32.54
CA ARG A 113 5.78 6.81 32.73
C ARG A 113 6.81 6.40 31.69
N GLY A 114 6.47 5.45 30.80
CA GLY A 114 7.37 4.91 29.77
C GLY A 114 8.48 4.04 30.36
N ARG A 115 8.27 3.43 31.51
CA ARG A 115 9.24 2.56 32.19
C ARG A 115 8.84 1.10 31.98
N GLY A 116 9.81 0.24 31.79
CA GLY A 116 9.57 -1.18 31.56
C GLY A 116 10.67 -1.79 30.70
N SER A 117 10.39 -2.99 30.22
CA SER A 117 11.27 -3.72 29.31
C SER A 117 10.86 -3.48 27.85
N HIS A 118 11.80 -3.69 26.94
CA HIS A 118 11.52 -3.74 25.50
C HIS A 118 10.79 -2.52 24.94
N GLY A 119 11.33 -1.32 25.21
CA GLY A 119 10.77 -0.04 24.77
C GLY A 119 11.26 0.42 23.38
N TRP A 120 11.58 -0.49 22.45
CA TRP A 120 12.11 -0.09 21.13
C TRP A 120 11.13 -0.40 19.99
N GLU A 121 11.61 -0.88 18.84
CA GLU A 121 10.82 -0.97 17.58
C GLU A 121 9.85 -2.17 17.52
N GLU A 122 10.01 -3.17 18.38
CA GLU A 122 9.30 -4.45 18.24
C GLU A 122 7.79 -4.29 18.37
N LEU A 123 7.33 -3.59 19.43
CA LEU A 123 5.92 -3.34 19.62
C LEU A 123 5.31 -2.52 18.48
N PRO A 124 5.83 -1.32 18.14
CA PRO A 124 5.20 -0.53 17.09
C PRO A 124 5.27 -1.21 15.71
N TYR A 125 6.28 -2.00 15.41
CA TYR A 125 6.32 -2.81 14.21
C TYR A 125 5.17 -3.84 14.15
N TRP A 126 5.02 -4.62 15.23
CA TRP A 126 3.95 -5.60 15.31
C TRP A 126 2.58 -4.91 15.28
N LEU A 127 2.39 -3.86 16.05
CA LEU A 127 1.11 -3.15 16.14
C LEU A 127 0.71 -2.48 14.81
N LYS A 128 1.69 -2.01 14.00
CA LYS A 128 1.44 -1.50 12.65
C LYS A 128 0.76 -2.58 11.78
N GLY A 129 1.25 -3.81 11.82
CA GLY A 129 0.67 -4.93 11.08
C GLY A 129 -0.60 -5.47 11.73
N PHE A 130 -0.59 -5.70 13.04
CA PHE A 130 -1.70 -6.28 13.78
C PHE A 130 -2.93 -5.37 13.81
N GLY A 131 -2.73 -4.06 14.04
CA GLY A 131 -3.81 -3.08 13.99
C GLY A 131 -4.41 -2.98 12.58
N ALA A 132 -3.56 -2.87 11.55
CA ALA A 132 -4.05 -2.85 10.18
C ALA A 132 -4.84 -4.12 9.82
N LEU A 133 -4.37 -5.30 10.24
CA LEU A 133 -5.08 -6.57 10.06
C LEU A 133 -6.46 -6.56 10.72
N ALA A 134 -6.51 -6.10 11.98
CA ALA A 134 -7.75 -5.96 12.74
C ALA A 134 -8.77 -5.08 12.00
N TYR A 135 -8.32 -3.95 11.45
CA TYR A 135 -9.19 -2.95 10.82
C TYR A 135 -9.67 -3.38 9.43
N VAL A 136 -8.83 -4.04 8.61
CA VAL A 136 -9.26 -4.52 7.27
C VAL A 136 -10.15 -5.76 7.37
N LEU A 137 -10.00 -6.59 8.40
CA LEU A 137 -10.90 -7.70 8.70
C LEU A 137 -12.18 -7.24 9.41
N ASP A 138 -12.16 -6.08 10.07
CA ASP A 138 -13.22 -5.59 10.97
C ASP A 138 -13.50 -6.61 12.09
N ASP A 139 -12.42 -7.19 12.62
CA ASP A 139 -12.45 -8.23 13.65
C ASP A 139 -12.47 -7.58 15.05
N GLU A 140 -13.62 -7.69 15.75
CA GLU A 140 -13.86 -7.01 17.02
C GLU A 140 -12.84 -7.41 18.11
N GLU A 141 -12.39 -8.65 18.13
CA GLU A 141 -11.44 -9.15 19.14
C GLU A 141 -10.04 -8.56 18.89
N LEU A 142 -9.56 -8.61 17.64
CA LEU A 142 -8.27 -8.01 17.28
C LEU A 142 -8.29 -6.49 17.45
N VAL A 143 -9.41 -5.84 17.12
CA VAL A 143 -9.59 -4.39 17.33
C VAL A 143 -9.51 -4.03 18.80
N ALA A 144 -10.13 -4.81 19.68
CA ALA A 144 -10.07 -4.59 21.14
C ALA A 144 -8.64 -4.77 21.68
N GLN A 145 -7.91 -5.76 21.17
CA GLN A 145 -6.50 -5.97 21.54
C GLN A 145 -5.61 -4.81 21.03
N ALA A 146 -5.72 -4.43 19.77
CA ALA A 146 -4.98 -3.29 19.19
C ALA A 146 -5.27 -2.00 19.98
N LYS A 147 -6.54 -1.76 20.33
CA LYS A 147 -6.97 -0.60 21.11
C LYS A 147 -6.28 -0.53 22.48
N THR A 148 -6.06 -1.65 23.14
CA THR A 148 -5.35 -1.68 24.44
C THR A 148 -3.95 -1.08 24.31
N TRP A 149 -3.21 -1.44 23.28
CA TRP A 149 -1.89 -0.90 23.01
C TRP A 149 -1.94 0.58 22.59
N ILE A 150 -2.89 0.97 21.76
CA ILE A 150 -3.11 2.36 21.37
C ILE A 150 -3.44 3.24 22.58
N ASP A 151 -4.32 2.78 23.47
CA ASP A 151 -4.67 3.51 24.69
C ASP A 151 -3.44 3.69 25.61
N GLY A 152 -2.59 2.67 25.73
CA GLY A 152 -1.33 2.75 26.47
C GLY A 152 -0.36 3.77 25.86
N ILE A 153 -0.18 3.74 24.54
CA ILE A 153 0.65 4.71 23.82
C ILE A 153 0.12 6.14 24.06
N ILE A 154 -1.18 6.36 23.96
CA ILE A 154 -1.81 7.67 24.20
C ILE A 154 -1.59 8.11 25.65
N ALA A 155 -1.81 7.22 26.62
CA ALA A 155 -1.66 7.50 28.05
C ALA A 155 -0.21 7.80 28.45
N SER A 156 0.78 7.35 27.69
CA SER A 156 2.21 7.59 27.95
C SER A 156 2.65 9.01 27.67
N GLN A 157 1.81 9.86 27.03
CA GLN A 157 2.21 11.20 26.61
C GLN A 157 2.51 12.13 27.81
N LYS A 158 3.71 12.74 27.80
CA LYS A 158 4.20 13.65 28.82
C LYS A 158 3.68 15.09 28.61
N GLU A 159 3.83 15.92 29.62
CA GLU A 159 3.44 17.34 29.56
C GLU A 159 4.17 18.12 28.46
N ASP A 160 5.45 17.80 28.20
CA ASP A 160 6.24 18.43 27.14
C ASP A 160 5.91 17.95 25.72
N GLY A 161 5.11 16.88 25.59
CA GLY A 161 4.64 16.34 24.34
C GLY A 161 5.32 15.03 23.90
N TRP A 162 6.40 14.58 24.57
CA TRP A 162 6.96 13.26 24.31
C TRP A 162 5.94 12.17 24.61
N PHE A 163 5.93 11.08 23.84
CA PHE A 163 5.14 9.88 24.14
C PHE A 163 5.99 8.60 23.96
N GLY A 164 5.56 7.52 24.58
CA GLY A 164 6.24 6.23 24.53
C GLY A 164 7.38 6.10 25.53
N PRO A 165 8.26 5.11 25.34
CA PRO A 165 9.29 4.70 26.30
C PRO A 165 10.28 5.81 26.68
N ASP A 166 10.62 5.87 27.98
CA ASP A 166 11.62 6.78 28.50
C ASP A 166 13.05 6.43 28.03
N GLU A 167 13.30 5.15 27.73
CA GLU A 167 14.57 4.70 27.15
C GLU A 167 14.81 5.31 25.76
N GLY A 168 13.78 5.37 24.89
CA GLY A 168 13.85 6.04 23.60
C GLY A 168 14.14 7.52 23.76
N ARG A 169 13.48 8.19 24.72
CA ARG A 169 13.72 9.61 25.01
C ARG A 169 15.18 9.90 25.42
N ARG A 170 15.80 8.96 26.12
CA ARG A 170 17.18 9.07 26.57
C ARG A 170 18.21 8.47 25.61
N GLY A 171 17.75 7.83 24.52
CA GLY A 171 18.62 7.20 23.54
C GLY A 171 19.44 6.03 24.09
N VAL A 172 18.94 5.33 25.13
CA VAL A 172 19.67 4.28 25.81
C VAL A 172 19.77 3.02 24.94
N ALA A 173 18.68 2.68 24.25
CA ALA A 173 18.62 1.45 23.43
C ALA A 173 19.62 1.47 22.24
N THR A 174 20.01 2.64 21.78
CA THR A 174 20.86 2.85 20.59
C THR A 174 22.14 3.64 20.87
N ASP A 175 22.47 3.85 22.15
CA ASP A 175 23.66 4.57 22.62
C ASP A 175 23.83 5.97 21.99
N LEU A 176 22.77 6.77 22.06
CA LEU A 176 22.75 8.12 21.48
C LEU A 176 23.18 9.23 22.46
N GLU A 177 23.93 8.88 23.52
CA GLU A 177 24.51 9.85 24.48
C GLU A 177 23.45 10.80 25.09
N GLY A 178 22.29 10.28 25.43
CA GLY A 178 21.18 11.05 26.00
C GLY A 178 20.37 11.87 25.00
N ARG A 179 20.57 11.68 23.70
CA ARG A 179 19.73 12.24 22.64
C ARG A 179 18.60 11.27 22.31
N ALA A 180 17.42 11.78 22.01
CA ALA A 180 16.26 10.93 21.75
C ALA A 180 16.43 10.12 20.46
N ASP A 181 16.14 8.82 20.57
CA ASP A 181 15.91 7.95 19.43
C ASP A 181 14.45 8.10 18.96
N LEU A 182 14.26 8.70 17.81
CA LEU A 182 12.92 8.97 17.28
C LEU A 182 12.37 7.79 16.46
N TRP A 183 13.19 6.78 16.18
CA TRP A 183 12.82 5.69 15.28
C TRP A 183 11.56 4.92 15.75
N PRO A 184 11.46 4.44 16.99
CA PRO A 184 10.27 3.71 17.43
C PRO A 184 8.99 4.57 17.39
N ASN A 185 9.13 5.87 17.68
CA ASN A 185 8.00 6.80 17.60
C ASN A 185 7.51 7.01 16.17
N MET A 186 8.38 6.98 15.16
CA MET A 186 7.98 7.09 13.75
C MET A 186 7.04 5.95 13.36
N ILE A 187 7.34 4.72 13.79
CA ILE A 187 6.49 3.56 13.53
C ILE A 187 5.16 3.69 14.30
N ALA A 188 5.23 4.08 15.59
CA ALA A 188 4.04 4.25 16.43
C ALA A 188 3.08 5.32 15.88
N LEU A 189 3.60 6.34 15.18
CA LEU A 189 2.76 7.33 14.49
C LEU A 189 1.90 6.70 13.40
N PHE A 190 2.36 5.70 12.66
CA PHE A 190 1.53 4.96 11.70
C PHE A 190 0.41 4.19 12.41
N CYS A 191 0.72 3.52 13.52
CA CYS A 191 -0.31 2.83 14.32
C CYS A 191 -1.42 3.78 14.78
N LEU A 192 -1.04 4.97 15.24
CA LEU A 192 -1.98 6.01 15.69
C LEU A 192 -2.82 6.55 14.52
N GLN A 193 -2.20 6.78 13.36
CA GLN A 193 -2.89 7.25 12.16
C GLN A 193 -3.93 6.25 11.68
N ASP A 194 -3.58 4.97 11.60
CA ASP A 194 -4.50 3.91 11.19
C ASP A 194 -5.67 3.75 12.18
N TRP A 195 -5.38 3.85 13.49
CA TRP A 195 -6.42 3.88 14.52
C TRP A 195 -7.38 5.06 14.34
N TYR A 196 -6.84 6.27 14.10
CA TYR A 196 -7.68 7.44 13.84
C TYR A 196 -8.56 7.26 12.60
N GLU A 197 -8.00 6.75 11.51
CA GLU A 197 -8.74 6.53 10.27
C GLU A 197 -9.86 5.49 10.42
N TYR A 198 -9.64 4.47 11.24
CA TYR A 198 -10.65 3.44 11.54
C TYR A 198 -11.71 3.91 12.54
N SER A 199 -11.29 4.55 13.64
CA SER A 199 -12.17 4.82 14.79
C SER A 199 -12.66 6.25 14.89
N GLY A 200 -11.97 7.23 14.28
CA GLY A 200 -12.22 8.66 14.48
C GLY A 200 -11.76 9.21 15.83
N ASP A 201 -10.89 8.51 16.56
CA ASP A 201 -10.43 8.90 17.89
C ASP A 201 -9.62 10.20 17.90
N ALA A 202 -10.26 11.30 18.27
CA ALA A 202 -9.66 12.64 18.25
C ALA A 202 -8.41 12.79 19.15
N ARG A 203 -8.22 11.90 20.15
CA ARG A 203 -7.03 11.91 21.03
C ARG A 203 -5.74 11.77 20.23
N VAL A 204 -5.79 11.10 19.07
CA VAL A 204 -4.64 10.94 18.18
C VAL A 204 -4.19 12.28 17.62
N ILE A 205 -5.11 13.12 17.16
CA ILE A 205 -4.79 14.45 16.65
C ILE A 205 -4.12 15.32 17.74
N ASP A 206 -4.66 15.27 18.95
CA ASP A 206 -4.11 16.02 20.09
C ASP A 206 -2.71 15.52 20.45
N LEU A 207 -2.52 14.20 20.53
CA LEU A 207 -1.22 13.59 20.82
C LEU A 207 -0.18 14.00 19.76
N MET A 208 -0.50 13.79 18.48
CA MET A 208 0.44 14.11 17.39
C MET A 208 0.76 15.60 17.33
N THR A 209 -0.22 16.47 17.57
CA THR A 209 -0.01 17.93 17.64
C THR A 209 0.97 18.30 18.75
N ARG A 210 0.81 17.74 19.95
CA ARG A 210 1.72 18.00 21.07
C ARG A 210 3.11 17.41 20.82
N TYR A 211 3.19 16.21 20.23
CA TYR A 211 4.46 15.58 19.91
C TYR A 211 5.24 16.37 18.84
N PHE A 212 4.59 16.83 17.77
CA PHE A 212 5.27 17.61 16.74
C PHE A 212 5.68 19.01 17.23
N ARG A 213 4.94 19.61 18.15
CA ARG A 213 5.39 20.81 18.86
C ARG A 213 6.63 20.53 19.73
N TYR A 214 6.71 19.37 20.38
CA TYR A 214 7.92 18.95 21.07
C TYR A 214 9.09 18.82 20.09
N LEU A 215 8.93 18.11 18.97
CA LEU A 215 9.98 17.93 17.95
C LEU A 215 10.44 19.25 17.33
N SER A 216 9.55 20.21 17.13
CA SER A 216 9.90 21.54 16.60
C SER A 216 10.89 22.28 17.52
N ARG A 217 10.80 22.08 18.84
CA ARG A 217 11.67 22.69 19.85
C ARG A 217 13.01 21.99 20.04
N VAL A 218 13.13 20.72 19.59
CA VAL A 218 14.41 20.00 19.67
C VAL A 218 15.45 20.73 18.81
N PRO A 219 16.63 21.10 19.36
CA PRO A 219 17.69 21.74 18.58
C PRO A 219 18.07 20.91 17.35
N GLU A 220 18.42 21.57 16.24
CA GLU A 220 18.65 20.90 14.96
C GLU A 220 19.78 19.87 15.04
N GLU A 221 20.84 20.15 15.81
CA GLU A 221 21.96 19.23 16.04
C GLU A 221 21.62 18.01 16.89
N ARG A 222 20.46 18.01 17.56
CA ARG A 222 19.95 16.91 18.38
C ARG A 222 18.76 16.19 17.73
N PHE A 223 18.31 16.67 16.56
CA PHE A 223 17.14 16.17 15.86
C PHE A 223 17.53 15.12 14.82
N LEU A 224 16.80 14.01 14.76
CA LEU A 224 17.07 12.86 13.85
C LEU A 224 18.50 12.34 13.94
N VAL A 225 19.04 12.31 15.15
CA VAL A 225 20.37 11.73 15.38
C VAL A 225 20.29 10.20 15.47
N GLY A 226 21.41 9.55 15.12
CA GLY A 226 21.48 8.10 15.08
C GLY A 226 21.23 7.52 13.69
N TYR A 227 21.63 6.28 13.51
CA TYR A 227 21.60 5.60 12.22
C TYR A 227 20.16 5.43 11.69
N TRP A 228 19.29 4.83 12.49
CA TRP A 228 17.92 4.52 12.06
C TRP A 228 17.06 5.78 11.81
N PRO A 229 16.95 6.73 12.75
CA PRO A 229 16.12 7.90 12.52
C PRO A 229 16.55 8.74 11.32
N SER A 230 17.88 8.92 11.13
CA SER A 230 18.38 9.76 10.03
C SER A 230 18.16 9.09 8.67
N MET A 231 18.34 7.77 8.56
CA MET A 231 18.12 7.05 7.31
C MET A 231 16.64 7.01 6.93
N ARG A 232 15.73 6.93 7.91
CA ARG A 232 14.29 6.68 7.74
C ARG A 232 13.41 7.92 7.99
N GLY A 233 13.98 9.12 7.91
CA GLY A 233 13.24 10.36 8.16
C GLY A 233 12.04 10.60 7.25
N GLY A 234 11.95 9.89 6.12
CA GLY A 234 10.79 9.88 5.23
C GLY A 234 9.48 9.48 5.93
N ASP A 235 9.53 8.56 6.88
CA ASP A 235 8.36 8.12 7.65
C ASP A 235 7.83 9.23 8.56
N LEU A 236 8.75 9.96 9.20
CA LEU A 236 8.37 11.13 9.98
C LEU A 236 7.76 12.21 9.09
N LEU A 237 8.33 12.43 7.90
CA LEU A 237 7.82 13.39 6.93
C LEU A 237 6.41 13.06 6.48
N MET A 238 6.11 11.78 6.20
CA MET A 238 4.75 11.32 5.87
C MET A 238 3.78 11.63 7.01
N SER A 239 4.17 11.34 8.25
CA SER A 239 3.34 11.56 9.44
C SER A 239 3.08 13.05 9.70
N ILE A 240 4.07 13.91 9.45
CA ILE A 240 3.92 15.37 9.55
C ILE A 240 2.91 15.88 8.52
N TYR A 241 3.01 15.43 7.27
CA TYR A 241 2.05 15.81 6.22
C TYR A 241 0.66 15.25 6.49
N TRP A 242 0.54 14.04 7.02
CA TRP A 242 -0.75 13.46 7.40
C TRP A 242 -1.49 14.36 8.42
N LEU A 243 -0.77 14.90 9.42
CA LEU A 243 -1.37 15.81 10.39
C LEU A 243 -1.64 17.19 9.79
N HIS A 244 -0.73 17.73 8.97
CA HIS A 244 -0.94 19.00 8.25
C HIS A 244 -2.21 18.97 7.38
N ASP A 245 -2.40 17.89 6.65
CA ASP A 245 -3.56 17.72 5.76
C ASP A 245 -4.90 17.72 6.54
N ARG A 246 -4.88 17.39 7.83
CA ARG A 246 -6.06 17.42 8.71
C ARG A 246 -6.23 18.73 9.48
N THR A 247 -5.15 19.29 9.98
CA THR A 247 -5.20 20.47 10.86
C THR A 247 -4.98 21.79 10.13
N GLY A 248 -4.16 21.80 9.08
CA GLY A 248 -3.72 23.01 8.38
C GLY A 248 -2.70 23.84 9.18
N ASP A 249 -2.10 23.29 10.24
CA ASP A 249 -1.10 24.00 11.06
C ASP A 249 0.18 24.25 10.24
N PRO A 250 0.52 25.53 9.91
CA PRO A 250 1.66 25.84 9.06
C PRO A 250 3.01 25.51 9.72
N SER A 251 3.08 25.43 11.05
CA SER A 251 4.32 25.08 11.77
C SER A 251 4.78 23.65 11.44
N LEU A 252 3.88 22.79 10.99
CA LEU A 252 4.21 21.44 10.53
C LEU A 252 5.04 21.44 9.25
N LEU A 253 4.88 22.44 8.39
CA LEU A 253 5.68 22.56 7.17
C LEU A 253 7.13 22.99 7.49
N GLU A 254 7.33 23.77 8.54
CA GLU A 254 8.66 24.12 9.03
C GLU A 254 9.35 22.89 9.64
N LEU A 255 8.60 22.09 10.41
CA LEU A 255 9.10 20.82 10.95
C LEU A 255 9.41 19.83 9.82
N ALA A 256 8.58 19.74 8.78
CA ALA A 256 8.83 18.93 7.61
C ALA A 256 10.13 19.31 6.89
N ALA A 257 10.37 20.61 6.70
CA ALA A 257 11.61 21.10 6.11
C ALA A 257 12.84 20.79 7.00
N LYS A 258 12.71 20.89 8.33
CA LYS A 258 13.73 20.46 9.28
C LYS A 258 13.99 18.96 9.19
N THR A 259 12.93 18.15 9.09
CA THR A 259 13.01 16.70 8.94
C THR A 259 13.78 16.34 7.69
N HIS A 260 13.43 16.89 6.54
CA HIS A 260 14.14 16.62 5.28
C HIS A 260 15.62 17.01 5.37
N ARG A 261 15.96 18.20 5.88
CA ARG A 261 17.37 18.62 6.04
C ARG A 261 18.21 17.72 6.94
N ARG A 262 17.57 17.07 7.91
CA ARG A 262 18.23 16.19 8.90
C ARG A 262 18.14 14.70 8.54
N SER A 263 17.32 14.37 7.56
CA SER A 263 17.30 13.04 6.95
C SER A 263 18.55 12.83 6.12
N ALA A 264 18.87 11.59 5.87
CA ALA A 264 19.90 11.21 4.92
C ALA A 264 19.53 11.71 3.52
N PRO A 265 20.50 12.21 2.73
CA PRO A 265 20.23 12.92 1.47
C PRO A 265 19.91 11.96 0.31
N TRP A 266 18.78 11.26 0.40
CA TRP A 266 18.31 10.31 -0.62
C TRP A 266 18.08 10.95 -2.01
N GLU A 267 17.97 12.27 -2.08
CA GLU A 267 17.91 12.99 -3.36
C GLU A 267 19.23 12.95 -4.14
N THR A 268 20.35 12.57 -3.50
CA THR A 268 21.67 12.50 -4.15
C THR A 268 21.98 11.12 -4.76
N GLY A 269 21.24 10.07 -4.39
CA GLY A 269 21.43 8.68 -4.84
C GLY A 269 21.24 7.68 -3.71
N LEU A 270 21.69 6.45 -3.91
CA LEU A 270 21.72 5.43 -2.88
C LEU A 270 22.89 5.70 -1.91
N ILE A 271 22.53 6.18 -0.73
CA ILE A 271 23.51 6.63 0.28
C ILE A 271 23.74 5.60 1.38
N ASN A 272 23.04 4.48 1.32
CA ASN A 272 23.12 3.41 2.31
C ASN A 272 22.99 2.05 1.62
N TRP A 273 23.54 1.00 2.24
CA TRP A 273 23.47 -0.37 1.69
C TRP A 273 22.58 -1.31 2.50
N HIS A 274 22.05 -0.88 3.62
CA HIS A 274 21.14 -1.69 4.42
C HIS A 274 19.83 -1.89 3.67
N ASN A 275 19.41 -3.14 3.50
CA ASN A 275 18.24 -3.52 2.70
C ASN A 275 16.99 -2.73 3.09
N VAL A 276 16.66 -2.73 4.38
CA VAL A 276 15.45 -2.07 4.89
C VAL A 276 15.51 -0.56 4.75
N ASN A 277 16.68 0.06 5.01
CA ASN A 277 16.84 1.51 4.83
C ASN A 277 16.62 1.93 3.38
N ILE A 278 17.12 1.13 2.42
CA ILE A 278 16.88 1.36 0.99
C ILE A 278 15.38 1.22 0.70
N SER A 279 14.79 0.08 1.07
CA SER A 279 13.38 -0.23 0.78
C SER A 279 12.42 0.81 1.33
N GLN A 280 12.71 1.33 2.51
CA GLN A 280 11.87 2.27 3.25
C GLN A 280 12.05 3.73 2.80
N SER A 281 13.22 4.08 2.28
CA SER A 281 13.58 5.50 2.15
C SER A 281 14.01 5.95 0.76
N PHE A 282 14.16 5.05 -0.22
CA PHE A 282 14.51 5.46 -1.59
C PHE A 282 13.51 6.45 -2.18
N GLY A 283 12.25 6.40 -1.73
CA GLY A 283 11.14 7.25 -2.16
C GLY A 283 10.97 8.54 -1.35
N GLU A 284 11.76 8.77 -0.27
CA GLU A 284 11.67 9.99 0.54
C GLU A 284 11.68 11.28 -0.29
N PRO A 285 12.52 11.42 -1.32
CA PRO A 285 12.53 12.65 -2.12
C PRO A 285 11.18 12.93 -2.82
N ALA A 286 10.42 11.91 -3.20
CA ALA A 286 9.08 12.12 -3.76
C ALA A 286 8.07 12.58 -2.71
N THR A 287 8.20 12.14 -1.46
CA THR A 287 7.40 12.65 -0.35
C THR A 287 7.69 14.13 -0.12
N TRP A 288 8.96 14.52 -0.10
CA TRP A 288 9.41 15.91 0.00
C TRP A 288 9.00 16.76 -1.22
N PHE A 289 8.90 16.18 -2.42
CA PHE A 289 8.45 16.88 -3.63
C PHE A 289 7.11 17.59 -3.44
N ARG A 290 6.21 17.03 -2.62
CA ARG A 290 4.91 17.67 -2.33
C ARG A 290 5.05 19.08 -1.76
N GLN A 291 6.09 19.35 -0.99
CA GLN A 291 6.38 20.68 -0.42
C GLN A 291 7.40 21.47 -1.25
N SER A 292 8.47 20.85 -1.67
CA SER A 292 9.55 21.52 -2.40
C SER A 292 9.14 21.96 -3.81
N ARG A 293 8.19 21.27 -4.41
CA ARG A 293 7.70 21.43 -5.79
C ARG A 293 8.81 21.28 -6.85
N SER A 294 10.00 20.87 -6.43
CA SER A 294 11.15 20.68 -7.33
C SER A 294 11.09 19.32 -8.01
N PRO A 295 10.97 19.26 -9.35
CA PRO A 295 10.92 17.98 -10.07
C PRO A 295 12.21 17.16 -9.92
N VAL A 296 13.29 17.73 -9.40
CA VAL A 296 14.53 17.00 -9.09
C VAL A 296 14.27 15.93 -8.02
N HIS A 297 13.49 16.27 -6.97
CA HIS A 297 13.17 15.34 -5.90
C HIS A 297 12.29 14.18 -6.41
N LEU A 298 11.30 14.47 -7.24
CA LEU A 298 10.48 13.40 -7.83
C LEU A 298 11.33 12.46 -8.68
N ARG A 299 12.17 13.02 -9.58
CA ARG A 299 13.08 12.21 -10.41
C ARG A 299 14.09 11.41 -9.60
N ALA A 300 14.48 11.90 -8.42
CA ALA A 300 15.40 11.17 -7.55
C ALA A 300 14.82 9.83 -7.08
N ALA A 301 13.53 9.77 -6.72
CA ALA A 301 12.89 8.51 -6.33
C ALA A 301 12.91 7.48 -7.46
N TYR A 302 12.58 7.87 -8.71
CA TYR A 302 12.66 6.98 -9.87
C TYR A 302 14.10 6.50 -10.12
N ARG A 303 15.06 7.45 -10.14
CA ARG A 303 16.48 7.12 -10.31
C ARG A 303 16.97 6.16 -9.23
N ASN A 304 16.63 6.39 -7.97
CA ASN A 304 17.04 5.53 -6.86
C ASN A 304 16.50 4.10 -7.05
N TYR A 305 15.23 3.97 -7.48
CA TYR A 305 14.66 2.66 -7.77
C TYR A 305 15.39 1.95 -8.92
N ASP A 306 15.65 2.67 -10.01
CA ASP A 306 16.36 2.11 -11.17
C ASP A 306 17.77 1.68 -10.78
N GLU A 307 18.48 2.49 -9.98
CA GLU A 307 19.80 2.18 -9.45
C GLU A 307 19.81 0.94 -8.54
N ILE A 308 18.79 0.81 -7.66
CA ILE A 308 18.60 -0.39 -6.84
C ILE A 308 18.47 -1.63 -7.74
N ARG A 309 17.62 -1.54 -8.78
CA ARG A 309 17.37 -2.66 -9.68
C ARG A 309 18.58 -3.00 -10.53
N GLU A 310 19.34 -2.02 -10.96
CA GLU A 310 20.57 -2.22 -11.75
C GLU A 310 21.67 -2.86 -10.90
N LEU A 311 21.95 -2.31 -9.72
CA LEU A 311 23.09 -2.73 -8.90
C LEU A 311 22.84 -4.01 -8.10
N TYR A 312 21.63 -4.20 -7.58
CA TYR A 312 21.33 -5.26 -6.63
C TYR A 312 20.09 -6.09 -6.99
N GLY A 313 19.26 -5.61 -7.90
CA GLY A 313 17.95 -6.17 -8.21
C GLY A 313 17.93 -7.12 -9.39
N GLN A 314 19.04 -7.74 -9.72
CA GLN A 314 19.14 -8.69 -10.84
C GLN A 314 18.64 -10.09 -10.45
N VAL A 315 17.45 -10.11 -9.85
CA VAL A 315 16.74 -11.31 -9.38
C VAL A 315 15.23 -11.15 -9.58
N PRO A 316 14.46 -12.23 -9.78
CA PRO A 316 13.00 -12.18 -9.89
C PRO A 316 12.32 -11.83 -8.57
N GLY A 317 11.04 -11.50 -8.63
CA GLY A 317 10.18 -11.26 -7.46
C GLY A 317 10.19 -9.84 -6.91
N GLY A 318 10.65 -8.86 -7.69
CA GLY A 318 10.53 -7.43 -7.38
C GLY A 318 11.53 -6.87 -6.37
N MET A 319 12.20 -7.74 -5.62
CA MET A 319 13.18 -7.35 -4.60
C MET A 319 14.62 -7.28 -5.17
N PHE A 320 15.56 -6.98 -4.30
CA PHE A 320 16.98 -6.86 -4.59
C PHE A 320 17.80 -7.55 -3.50
N GLY A 321 19.01 -7.98 -3.87
CA GLY A 321 19.91 -8.70 -2.96
C GLY A 321 20.39 -7.84 -1.81
N GLY A 322 20.03 -8.24 -0.60
CA GLY A 322 20.44 -7.62 0.65
C GLY A 322 19.97 -8.47 1.83
N ASP A 323 20.93 -9.18 2.43
CA ASP A 323 20.74 -10.04 3.60
C ASP A 323 21.08 -9.29 4.90
N GLU A 324 20.59 -8.15 5.13
CA GLU A 324 20.88 -6.98 5.93
C GLU A 324 21.50 -5.89 5.05
N ASN A 325 22.60 -6.17 4.35
CA ASN A 325 23.25 -5.21 3.47
C ASN A 325 23.41 -5.73 2.04
N CYS A 326 23.25 -4.85 1.09
CA CYS A 326 23.67 -5.06 -0.28
C CYS A 326 25.19 -5.13 -0.35
N ARG A 327 25.70 -5.98 -1.25
CA ARG A 327 27.15 -6.13 -1.49
C ARG A 327 27.49 -5.63 -2.88
N PRO A 328 28.21 -4.51 -3.01
CA PRO A 328 28.64 -4.00 -4.30
C PRO A 328 29.38 -5.07 -5.12
N GLY A 329 28.98 -5.23 -6.38
CA GLY A 329 29.57 -6.23 -7.28
C GLY A 329 29.08 -7.67 -7.09
N TYR A 330 28.23 -7.95 -6.11
CA TYR A 330 27.61 -9.26 -5.96
C TYR A 330 26.25 -9.29 -6.66
N THR A 331 26.19 -10.00 -7.75
CA THR A 331 24.98 -10.14 -8.61
C THR A 331 24.57 -11.59 -8.82
N GLY A 332 25.06 -12.51 -7.96
CA GLY A 332 24.78 -13.94 -8.10
C GLY A 332 23.29 -14.29 -7.96
N PRO A 333 22.81 -15.36 -8.64
CA PRO A 333 21.40 -15.74 -8.62
C PRO A 333 20.92 -16.31 -7.27
N ARG A 334 21.80 -16.38 -6.28
CA ARG A 334 21.50 -16.83 -4.90
C ARG A 334 21.54 -15.68 -3.91
N GLN A 335 21.36 -14.44 -4.38
CA GLN A 335 21.30 -13.27 -3.51
C GLN A 335 20.15 -13.43 -2.52
N ALA A 336 20.45 -13.27 -1.24
CA ALA A 336 19.44 -13.29 -0.20
C ALA A 336 18.70 -11.96 -0.12
N VAL A 337 17.44 -12.03 0.29
CA VAL A 337 16.52 -10.90 0.46
C VAL A 337 15.91 -10.96 1.84
N GLU A 338 16.00 -9.87 2.56
CA GLU A 338 15.45 -9.73 3.90
C GLU A 338 13.94 -9.46 3.87
N THR A 339 13.19 -10.14 4.73
CA THR A 339 11.71 -10.02 4.78
C THR A 339 11.23 -8.62 5.17
N CYS A 340 11.90 -7.91 6.10
CA CYS A 340 11.55 -6.52 6.39
C CYS A 340 11.61 -5.65 5.14
N GLY A 341 12.64 -5.84 4.30
CA GLY A 341 12.76 -5.09 3.05
C GLY A 341 11.60 -5.31 2.09
N MET A 342 11.00 -6.50 2.08
CA MET A 342 9.85 -6.79 1.21
C MET A 342 8.64 -5.91 1.57
N VAL A 343 8.24 -5.89 2.84
CA VAL A 343 7.05 -5.15 3.27
C VAL A 343 7.28 -3.64 3.25
N GLU A 344 8.49 -3.18 3.53
CA GLU A 344 8.82 -1.75 3.43
C GLU A 344 8.93 -1.29 1.96
N MET A 345 9.37 -2.15 1.03
CA MET A 345 9.32 -1.87 -0.41
C MET A 345 7.88 -1.75 -0.91
N MET A 346 6.98 -2.63 -0.43
CA MET A 346 5.56 -2.55 -0.76
C MET A 346 4.99 -1.21 -0.29
N LEU A 347 5.17 -0.83 0.98
CA LEU A 347 4.68 0.45 1.52
C LEU A 347 5.24 1.66 0.78
N SER A 348 6.53 1.65 0.43
CA SER A 348 7.16 2.72 -0.34
C SER A 348 6.56 2.84 -1.74
N THR A 349 6.33 1.73 -2.43
CA THR A 349 5.75 1.74 -3.78
C THR A 349 4.25 2.07 -3.76
N GLU A 350 3.50 1.65 -2.76
CA GLU A 350 2.11 2.08 -2.51
C GLU A 350 2.04 3.61 -2.29
N THR A 351 2.93 4.15 -1.48
CA THR A 351 3.04 5.59 -1.23
C THR A 351 3.37 6.36 -2.52
N LEU A 352 4.31 5.86 -3.32
CA LEU A 352 4.68 6.46 -4.60
C LEU A 352 3.55 6.39 -5.62
N ALA A 353 2.77 5.30 -5.64
CA ALA A 353 1.57 5.20 -6.47
C ALA A 353 0.56 6.30 -6.12
N LEU A 354 0.32 6.55 -4.83
CA LEU A 354 -0.57 7.64 -4.39
C LEU A 354 -0.03 9.02 -4.79
N ILE A 355 1.26 9.29 -4.55
CA ILE A 355 1.88 10.60 -4.82
C ILE A 355 1.89 10.93 -6.31
N THR A 356 2.15 9.93 -7.17
CA THR A 356 2.39 10.16 -8.59
C THR A 356 1.21 9.83 -9.50
N GLY A 357 0.34 8.91 -9.06
CA GLY A 357 -0.68 8.31 -9.91
C GLY A 357 -0.11 7.46 -11.05
N ASP A 358 1.18 7.15 -11.03
CA ASP A 358 1.85 6.35 -12.05
C ASP A 358 1.63 4.85 -11.79
N PRO A 359 1.00 4.11 -12.73
CA PRO A 359 0.77 2.67 -12.61
C PRO A 359 2.03 1.84 -12.38
N LEU A 360 3.20 2.34 -12.78
CA LEU A 360 4.49 1.69 -12.57
C LEU A 360 4.70 1.27 -11.12
N TRP A 361 4.32 2.11 -10.17
CA TRP A 361 4.55 1.84 -8.75
C TRP A 361 3.65 0.73 -8.21
N ALA A 362 2.43 0.63 -8.72
CA ALA A 362 1.55 -0.50 -8.39
C ALA A 362 2.10 -1.83 -8.96
N ASP A 363 2.66 -1.82 -10.18
CA ASP A 363 3.33 -3.00 -10.75
C ASP A 363 4.51 -3.44 -9.88
N ARG A 364 5.28 -2.48 -9.33
CA ARG A 364 6.42 -2.76 -8.44
C ARG A 364 5.96 -3.34 -7.10
N CYS A 365 4.83 -2.86 -6.58
CA CYS A 365 4.22 -3.42 -5.39
C CYS A 365 3.75 -4.87 -5.64
N GLU A 366 3.02 -5.12 -6.73
CA GLU A 366 2.54 -6.45 -7.11
C GLU A 366 3.68 -7.46 -7.30
N ASP A 367 4.80 -7.05 -7.89
CA ASP A 367 5.97 -7.93 -8.10
C ASP A 367 6.50 -8.46 -6.77
N VAL A 368 6.54 -7.64 -5.72
CA VAL A 368 6.94 -8.06 -4.37
C VAL A 368 5.82 -8.84 -3.67
N ALA A 369 4.60 -8.31 -3.67
CA ALA A 369 3.47 -8.86 -2.93
C ALA A 369 3.07 -10.26 -3.40
N PHE A 370 3.18 -10.54 -4.71
CA PHE A 370 2.74 -11.81 -5.28
C PHE A 370 3.87 -12.84 -5.45
N ASN A 371 5.12 -12.43 -5.31
CA ASN A 371 6.26 -13.31 -5.54
C ASN A 371 7.20 -13.42 -4.33
N SER A 372 7.81 -12.31 -3.88
CA SER A 372 8.80 -12.37 -2.80
C SER A 372 8.16 -12.56 -1.42
N LEU A 373 7.10 -11.83 -1.09
CA LEU A 373 6.48 -11.88 0.24
C LEU A 373 5.90 -13.27 0.58
N PRO A 374 5.17 -13.96 -0.31
CA PRO A 374 4.71 -15.33 -0.02
C PRO A 374 5.83 -16.31 0.29
N ALA A 375 7.02 -16.14 -0.34
CA ALA A 375 8.18 -16.99 -0.11
C ALA A 375 8.85 -16.75 1.25
N ALA A 376 8.57 -15.64 1.93
CA ALA A 376 9.12 -15.35 3.25
C ALA A 376 8.49 -16.18 4.36
N LEU A 377 7.36 -16.82 4.11
CA LEU A 377 6.58 -17.54 5.11
C LEU A 377 6.44 -19.02 4.74
N THR A 378 6.17 -19.85 5.75
CA THR A 378 5.70 -21.21 5.49
C THR A 378 4.28 -21.18 4.93
N PRO A 379 3.85 -22.21 4.17
CA PRO A 379 2.51 -22.23 3.55
C PRO A 379 1.35 -22.09 4.54
N ASP A 380 1.55 -22.48 5.80
CA ASP A 380 0.58 -22.39 6.89
C ASP A 380 0.68 -21.08 7.70
N LEU A 381 1.58 -20.17 7.33
CA LEU A 381 1.90 -18.92 8.04
C LEU A 381 2.31 -19.10 9.51
N GLN A 382 2.82 -20.28 9.89
CA GLN A 382 3.31 -20.56 11.23
C GLN A 382 4.84 -20.36 11.37
N GLY A 383 5.54 -20.20 10.28
CA GLY A 383 6.99 -20.01 10.26
C GLY A 383 7.41 -18.85 9.37
N LEU A 384 8.51 -18.22 9.73
CA LEU A 384 9.10 -17.09 9.02
C LEU A 384 10.51 -17.45 8.55
N ARG A 385 10.82 -17.03 7.33
CA ARG A 385 12.20 -16.93 6.86
C ARG A 385 12.64 -15.48 6.97
N TYR A 386 13.69 -15.24 7.75
CA TYR A 386 14.31 -13.91 7.79
C TYR A 386 14.84 -13.54 6.41
N LEU A 387 15.49 -14.51 5.75
CA LEU A 387 16.02 -14.40 4.40
C LEU A 387 15.37 -15.42 3.47
N THR A 388 15.08 -14.98 2.25
CA THR A 388 14.77 -15.83 1.11
C THR A 388 15.78 -15.58 0.00
N ALA A 389 15.91 -16.50 -0.96
CA ALA A 389 16.74 -16.30 -2.14
C ALA A 389 16.16 -17.01 -3.36
N PRO A 390 16.27 -16.45 -4.57
CA PRO A 390 16.06 -17.19 -5.80
C PRO A 390 17.02 -18.40 -5.85
N ASN A 391 16.59 -19.50 -6.47
CA ASN A 391 17.36 -20.77 -6.47
C ASN A 391 17.67 -21.31 -5.06
N HIS A 392 16.84 -21.02 -4.10
CA HIS A 392 16.96 -21.49 -2.72
C HIS A 392 16.28 -22.85 -2.61
N VAL A 393 17.07 -23.92 -2.74
CA VAL A 393 16.59 -25.31 -2.77
C VAL A 393 16.46 -25.95 -1.38
N LEU A 394 17.02 -25.33 -0.35
CA LEU A 394 16.98 -25.83 1.03
C LEU A 394 16.78 -24.66 2.00
N SER A 395 15.64 -24.69 2.72
CA SER A 395 15.33 -23.75 3.77
C SER A 395 15.64 -24.39 5.12
N ASP A 396 16.79 -24.06 5.68
CA ASP A 396 17.27 -24.59 6.95
C ASP A 396 17.96 -23.50 7.79
N ARG A 397 18.60 -23.90 8.88
CA ARG A 397 19.34 -23.00 9.78
C ARG A 397 20.79 -22.77 9.36
N ALA A 398 21.26 -23.42 8.32
CA ALA A 398 22.64 -23.25 7.88
C ALA A 398 22.84 -21.90 7.16
N SER A 399 24.03 -21.34 7.34
CA SER A 399 24.46 -20.18 6.56
C SER A 399 24.61 -20.56 5.08
N LYS A 400 24.02 -19.76 4.20
CA LYS A 400 24.12 -19.94 2.75
C LYS A 400 25.16 -18.99 2.16
N SER A 401 25.79 -19.41 1.05
CA SER A 401 26.65 -18.51 0.28
C SER A 401 25.80 -17.39 -0.36
N PRO A 402 26.27 -16.15 -0.39
CA PRO A 402 27.62 -15.65 -0.16
C PRO A 402 28.01 -15.42 1.32
N GLY A 403 27.25 -15.90 2.25
CA GLY A 403 27.36 -15.62 3.65
C GLY A 403 26.33 -14.60 4.08
N ILE A 404 25.93 -14.67 5.32
CA ILE A 404 24.96 -13.81 5.95
C ILE A 404 25.71 -12.87 6.88
N GLN A 405 25.39 -11.59 6.87
CA GLN A 405 26.03 -10.63 7.74
C GLN A 405 25.68 -10.87 9.20
N ASN A 406 24.41 -11.16 9.50
CA ASN A 406 23.96 -11.57 10.81
C ASN A 406 24.20 -13.06 11.00
N SER A 407 24.73 -13.46 12.14
CA SER A 407 24.86 -14.86 12.53
C SER A 407 23.50 -15.44 12.92
N GLY A 408 23.25 -16.70 12.59
CA GLY A 408 22.09 -17.44 13.06
C GLY A 408 21.23 -18.07 11.97
N PRO A 409 20.07 -18.66 12.35
CA PRO A 409 19.19 -19.43 11.48
C PRO A 409 18.30 -18.52 10.62
N MET A 410 18.84 -18.00 9.54
CA MET A 410 18.22 -16.91 8.78
C MET A 410 17.22 -17.38 7.72
N TYR A 411 17.38 -18.59 7.17
CA TYR A 411 16.48 -19.10 6.13
C TYR A 411 15.24 -19.84 6.66
N LEU A 412 15.29 -20.31 7.89
CA LEU A 412 14.15 -20.80 8.64
C LEU A 412 14.41 -20.47 10.09
N MET A 413 13.63 -19.58 10.67
CA MET A 413 13.83 -19.11 12.03
C MET A 413 12.69 -19.46 12.94
N SER A 414 13.01 -19.61 14.21
CA SER A 414 12.05 -19.67 15.28
C SER A 414 11.44 -18.28 15.51
N PRO A 415 10.15 -18.18 15.90
CA PRO A 415 9.52 -16.90 16.25
C PRO A 415 10.17 -16.18 17.43
N HIS A 416 11.11 -16.82 18.12
CA HIS A 416 11.83 -16.24 19.26
C HIS A 416 13.20 -15.64 18.92
N ASP A 417 13.71 -15.87 17.70
CA ASP A 417 15.12 -15.62 17.40
C ASP A 417 15.44 -14.15 17.09
N HIS A 418 14.83 -13.53 16.10
CA HIS A 418 15.20 -12.17 15.67
C HIS A 418 14.12 -11.14 15.96
N ARG A 419 14.54 -9.88 16.14
CA ARG A 419 13.66 -8.82 16.64
C ARG A 419 12.82 -8.17 15.55
N CYS A 420 13.40 -7.82 14.39
CA CYS A 420 12.74 -6.98 13.41
C CYS A 420 11.75 -7.76 12.54
N CYS A 421 12.17 -8.72 11.72
CA CYS A 421 11.32 -9.33 10.70
C CYS A 421 10.07 -10.01 11.26
N GLN A 422 10.19 -10.72 12.40
CA GLN A 422 9.04 -11.38 13.02
C GLN A 422 7.95 -10.40 13.49
N HIS A 423 8.31 -9.15 13.77
CA HIS A 423 7.36 -8.12 14.18
C HIS A 423 6.90 -7.26 13.00
N ASN A 424 7.77 -7.00 12.02
CA ASN A 424 7.50 -6.04 10.96
C ASN A 424 6.71 -6.61 9.76
N TRP A 425 6.90 -7.91 9.40
CA TRP A 425 6.33 -8.46 8.17
C TRP A 425 4.80 -8.33 8.05
N GLY A 426 4.11 -8.27 9.20
CA GLY A 426 2.67 -8.38 9.29
C GLY A 426 1.87 -7.24 8.66
N HIS A 427 2.48 -6.11 8.30
CA HIS A 427 1.76 -5.04 7.63
C HIS A 427 1.62 -5.25 6.12
N GLY A 428 2.35 -6.20 5.52
CA GLY A 428 2.40 -6.36 4.07
C GLY A 428 1.03 -6.53 3.42
N TRP A 429 0.30 -7.59 3.72
CA TRP A 429 -1.03 -7.81 3.12
C TRP A 429 -2.15 -6.92 3.66
N PRO A 430 -2.20 -6.53 4.95
CA PRO A 430 -3.17 -5.55 5.40
C PRO A 430 -3.05 -4.20 4.69
N TYR A 431 -1.84 -3.68 4.49
CA TYR A 431 -1.64 -2.43 3.76
C TYR A 431 -1.91 -2.58 2.27
N LEU A 432 -1.50 -3.69 1.64
CA LEU A 432 -1.90 -4.02 0.27
C LEU A 432 -3.42 -3.96 0.12
N THR A 433 -4.16 -4.57 1.06
CA THR A 433 -5.63 -4.54 1.06
C THR A 433 -6.16 -3.10 1.11
N ALA A 434 -5.63 -2.27 2.00
CA ALA A 434 -6.05 -0.88 2.13
C ALA A 434 -5.73 -0.04 0.88
N HIS A 435 -4.74 -0.44 0.06
CA HIS A 435 -4.29 0.24 -1.15
C HIS A 435 -4.78 -0.39 -2.46
N LEU A 436 -5.65 -1.41 -2.42
CA LEU A 436 -6.27 -1.95 -3.64
C LEU A 436 -7.06 -0.86 -4.38
N TRP A 437 -7.66 0.05 -3.63
CA TRP A 437 -8.46 1.15 -4.13
C TRP A 437 -8.01 2.49 -3.56
N ALA A 438 -8.17 3.54 -4.36
CA ALA A 438 -7.95 4.92 -3.91
C ALA A 438 -9.07 5.83 -4.41
N ALA A 439 -9.34 6.90 -3.67
CA ALA A 439 -10.15 8.00 -4.20
C ALA A 439 -9.31 8.87 -5.15
N THR A 440 -9.97 9.65 -6.00
CA THR A 440 -9.31 10.58 -6.92
C THR A 440 -9.70 12.02 -6.63
N GLN A 441 -8.87 12.98 -7.08
CA GLN A 441 -9.12 14.40 -6.84
C GLN A 441 -10.38 14.92 -7.55
N ASP A 442 -10.84 14.28 -8.62
CA ASP A 442 -12.09 14.57 -9.31
C ASP A 442 -13.30 13.78 -8.76
N GLU A 443 -13.17 13.34 -7.48
CA GLU A 443 -14.20 12.68 -6.69
C GLU A 443 -14.71 11.36 -7.30
N GLY A 444 -13.79 10.60 -7.90
CA GLY A 444 -13.99 9.25 -8.38
C GLY A 444 -13.24 8.21 -7.56
N LEU A 445 -13.12 7.01 -8.12
CA LEU A 445 -12.41 5.87 -7.56
C LEU A 445 -11.42 5.29 -8.58
N ALA A 446 -10.30 4.80 -8.09
CA ALA A 446 -9.28 4.10 -8.87
C ALA A 446 -9.02 2.72 -8.29
N ALA A 447 -9.12 1.68 -9.14
CA ALA A 447 -8.63 0.34 -8.84
C ALA A 447 -7.12 0.32 -9.11
N VAL A 448 -6.32 0.42 -8.04
CA VAL A 448 -4.86 0.61 -8.10
C VAL A 448 -4.14 -0.73 -8.22
N ILE A 449 -4.50 -1.67 -7.37
CA ILE A 449 -3.98 -3.05 -7.35
C ILE A 449 -5.19 -3.97 -7.43
N TYR A 450 -5.11 -5.04 -8.22
CA TYR A 450 -6.25 -5.93 -8.41
C TYR A 450 -6.20 -7.12 -7.45
N SER A 451 -7.32 -7.33 -6.78
CA SER A 451 -7.64 -8.55 -6.04
C SER A 451 -9.13 -8.56 -5.74
N ALA A 452 -9.73 -9.75 -5.65
CA ALA A 452 -11.13 -9.84 -5.25
C ALA A 452 -11.35 -9.04 -3.95
N SER A 453 -12.26 -8.07 -4.01
CA SER A 453 -12.44 -7.08 -2.93
C SER A 453 -13.81 -6.42 -2.99
N GLU A 454 -14.14 -5.69 -1.94
CA GLU A 454 -15.24 -4.74 -1.87
C GLU A 454 -14.71 -3.41 -1.37
N VAL A 455 -14.98 -2.32 -2.08
CA VAL A 455 -14.69 -0.97 -1.61
C VAL A 455 -16.00 -0.23 -1.31
N ARG A 456 -16.06 0.41 -0.15
CA ARG A 456 -17.13 1.34 0.24
C ARG A 456 -16.57 2.75 0.32
N SER A 457 -17.16 3.66 -0.43
CA SER A 457 -16.57 5.00 -0.58
C SER A 457 -17.62 6.03 -0.91
N LYS A 458 -17.31 7.29 -0.60
CA LYS A 458 -18.04 8.45 -1.10
C LYS A 458 -17.44 8.90 -2.42
N VAL A 459 -18.30 9.21 -3.36
CA VAL A 459 -17.95 9.74 -4.68
C VAL A 459 -18.60 11.10 -4.90
N ARG A 460 -18.41 11.68 -6.09
CA ARG A 460 -18.92 13.02 -6.46
C ARG A 460 -20.32 13.31 -5.91
N GLY A 461 -20.44 14.46 -5.25
CA GLY A 461 -21.67 14.87 -4.59
C GLY A 461 -21.90 14.20 -3.22
N GLY A 462 -20.95 13.46 -2.69
CA GLY A 462 -21.05 12.79 -1.40
C GLY A 462 -21.87 11.50 -1.41
N ALA A 463 -22.23 10.99 -2.61
CA ALA A 463 -22.97 9.74 -2.76
C ALA A 463 -22.13 8.55 -2.27
N GLU A 464 -22.71 7.70 -1.44
CA GLU A 464 -22.10 6.47 -0.97
C GLU A 464 -22.29 5.37 -2.02
N VAL A 465 -21.17 4.74 -2.42
CA VAL A 465 -21.17 3.63 -3.36
C VAL A 465 -20.38 2.46 -2.80
N THR A 466 -20.75 1.27 -3.24
CA THR A 466 -19.99 0.05 -3.05
C THR A 466 -19.61 -0.49 -4.41
N ILE A 467 -18.34 -0.85 -4.63
CA ILE A 467 -17.90 -1.57 -5.82
C ILE A 467 -17.39 -2.92 -5.36
N GLU A 468 -17.99 -3.98 -5.90
CA GLU A 468 -17.53 -5.37 -5.70
C GLU A 468 -16.62 -5.73 -6.87
N GLU A 469 -15.41 -6.17 -6.57
CA GLU A 469 -14.43 -6.69 -7.52
C GLU A 469 -14.38 -8.22 -7.45
N GLU A 470 -14.77 -8.86 -8.52
CA GLU A 470 -14.76 -10.31 -8.67
C GLU A 470 -13.65 -10.72 -9.63
N THR A 471 -12.65 -11.43 -9.12
CA THR A 471 -11.53 -11.91 -9.92
C THR A 471 -10.79 -13.03 -9.24
N ARG A 472 -9.99 -13.77 -10.03
CA ARG A 472 -8.93 -14.66 -9.54
C ARG A 472 -7.54 -14.08 -9.85
N TYR A 473 -7.45 -12.78 -10.14
CA TYR A 473 -6.15 -12.11 -10.32
C TYR A 473 -5.27 -12.31 -9.07
N PRO A 474 -3.97 -12.60 -9.21
CA PRO A 474 -3.13 -12.59 -10.41
C PRO A 474 -3.17 -13.87 -11.26
N PHE A 475 -4.02 -14.86 -10.96
CA PHE A 475 -4.08 -16.15 -11.66
C PHE A 475 -4.99 -16.13 -12.90
N SER A 476 -5.84 -15.13 -13.06
CA SER A 476 -6.78 -14.93 -14.17
C SER A 476 -6.60 -13.56 -14.83
N GLU A 477 -6.95 -13.48 -16.12
CA GLU A 477 -6.93 -12.27 -16.92
C GLU A 477 -8.18 -11.40 -16.78
N GLU A 478 -9.27 -11.98 -16.27
CA GLU A 478 -10.57 -11.34 -16.17
C GLU A 478 -10.80 -10.76 -14.78
N ILE A 479 -11.28 -9.52 -14.77
CA ILE A 479 -11.67 -8.77 -13.58
C ILE A 479 -13.03 -8.16 -13.85
N ALA A 480 -13.98 -8.36 -12.95
CA ALA A 480 -15.30 -7.78 -13.07
C ALA A 480 -15.61 -6.90 -11.86
N PHE A 481 -16.21 -5.75 -12.12
CA PHE A 481 -16.62 -4.80 -11.10
C PHE A 481 -18.13 -4.61 -11.18
N THR A 482 -18.82 -4.73 -10.05
CA THR A 482 -20.25 -4.45 -9.94
C THR A 482 -20.46 -3.23 -9.06
N VAL A 483 -21.06 -2.20 -9.61
CA VAL A 483 -21.38 -0.97 -8.88
C VAL A 483 -22.71 -1.14 -8.15
N ARG A 484 -22.74 -0.79 -6.87
CA ARG A 484 -23.95 -0.67 -6.06
C ARG A 484 -24.06 0.76 -5.54
N SER A 485 -25.20 1.40 -5.80
CA SER A 485 -25.49 2.75 -5.36
C SER A 485 -26.97 2.86 -5.00
N PRO A 486 -27.34 3.51 -3.90
CA PRO A 486 -28.74 3.76 -3.57
C PRO A 486 -29.47 4.56 -4.66
N GLU A 487 -28.77 5.52 -5.27
CA GLU A 487 -29.26 6.37 -6.35
C GLU A 487 -28.24 6.47 -7.48
N PRO A 488 -28.68 6.77 -8.72
CA PRO A 488 -27.76 6.99 -9.83
C PRO A 488 -26.75 8.10 -9.50
N SER A 489 -25.46 7.79 -9.61
CA SER A 489 -24.38 8.69 -9.21
C SER A 489 -23.36 8.85 -10.32
N ARG A 490 -23.02 10.11 -10.67
CA ARG A 490 -22.04 10.40 -11.72
C ARG A 490 -20.65 10.57 -11.13
N PHE A 491 -19.74 9.68 -11.46
CA PHE A 491 -18.32 9.78 -11.07
C PHE A 491 -17.40 9.06 -12.06
N PRO A 492 -16.11 9.42 -12.11
CA PRO A 492 -15.12 8.67 -12.89
C PRO A 492 -14.63 7.44 -12.11
N LEU A 493 -14.55 6.32 -12.83
CA LEU A 493 -13.87 5.09 -12.40
C LEU A 493 -12.59 4.94 -13.22
N TYR A 494 -11.46 4.71 -12.53
CA TYR A 494 -10.16 4.52 -13.14
C TYR A 494 -9.72 3.07 -12.97
N LEU A 495 -9.37 2.42 -14.09
CA LEU A 495 -8.85 1.06 -14.10
C LEU A 495 -7.40 1.08 -14.58
N ARG A 496 -6.49 0.55 -13.78
CA ARG A 496 -5.06 0.51 -14.10
C ARG A 496 -4.77 -0.48 -15.22
N VAL A 497 -3.90 -0.10 -16.13
CA VAL A 497 -3.31 -1.02 -17.12
C VAL A 497 -1.87 -1.31 -16.75
N PRO A 498 -1.55 -2.54 -16.30
CA PRO A 498 -0.18 -2.89 -15.90
C PRO A 498 0.82 -2.76 -17.06
N GLY A 499 2.08 -2.51 -16.72
CA GLY A 499 3.17 -2.37 -17.70
C GLY A 499 3.47 -3.64 -18.50
N TRP A 500 3.16 -4.81 -17.97
CA TRP A 500 3.31 -6.07 -18.66
C TRP A 500 2.17 -6.38 -19.65
N CYS A 501 1.03 -5.65 -19.55
CA CYS A 501 -0.19 -5.94 -20.29
C CYS A 501 -0.24 -5.15 -21.61
N GLU A 502 -0.30 -5.86 -22.71
CA GLU A 502 -0.60 -5.32 -24.03
C GLU A 502 -2.02 -5.73 -24.45
N GLY A 503 -2.79 -4.79 -25.00
CA GLY A 503 -4.13 -5.07 -25.51
C GLY A 503 -5.21 -5.24 -24.42
N ALA A 504 -5.09 -4.48 -23.32
CA ALA A 504 -6.15 -4.39 -22.32
C ALA A 504 -7.47 -3.93 -22.95
N ARG A 505 -8.58 -4.55 -22.53
CA ARG A 505 -9.93 -4.26 -23.01
C ARG A 505 -10.89 -4.12 -21.86
N ALA A 506 -11.86 -3.24 -22.02
CA ALA A 506 -12.91 -3.06 -21.01
C ALA A 506 -14.29 -3.02 -21.67
N LYS A 507 -15.29 -3.49 -20.91
CA LYS A 507 -16.71 -3.43 -21.29
C LYS A 507 -17.51 -2.83 -20.15
N VAL A 508 -18.60 -2.18 -20.50
CA VAL A 508 -19.63 -1.75 -19.53
C VAL A 508 -20.96 -2.35 -19.98
N ASN A 509 -21.59 -3.11 -19.08
CA ASN A 509 -22.87 -3.80 -19.33
C ASN A 509 -22.85 -4.60 -20.64
N GLY A 510 -21.72 -5.29 -20.91
CA GLY A 510 -21.52 -6.12 -22.11
C GLY A 510 -21.12 -5.35 -23.37
N GLN A 511 -21.13 -4.02 -23.36
CA GLN A 511 -20.68 -3.19 -24.48
C GLN A 511 -19.19 -2.89 -24.39
N GLU A 512 -18.43 -3.22 -25.45
CA GLU A 512 -17.01 -2.90 -25.57
C GLU A 512 -16.80 -1.39 -25.56
N LEU A 513 -15.81 -0.92 -24.79
CA LEU A 513 -15.43 0.49 -24.76
C LEU A 513 -14.45 0.81 -25.89
N GLU A 514 -14.71 1.88 -26.62
CA GLU A 514 -13.81 2.37 -27.68
C GLU A 514 -12.60 3.11 -27.07
N VAL A 515 -11.66 2.36 -26.49
CA VAL A 515 -10.44 2.89 -25.89
C VAL A 515 -9.27 1.95 -26.18
N SER A 516 -8.10 2.51 -26.45
CA SER A 516 -6.87 1.76 -26.73
C SER A 516 -5.77 2.21 -25.76
N PRO A 517 -5.81 1.73 -24.50
CA PRO A 517 -4.82 2.09 -23.52
C PRO A 517 -3.48 1.41 -23.83
N ARG A 518 -2.40 2.07 -23.49
CA ARG A 518 -1.05 1.51 -23.52
C ARG A 518 -0.67 0.96 -22.14
N PRO A 519 0.35 0.13 -22.04
CA PRO A 519 0.97 -0.21 -20.76
C PRO A 519 1.26 1.06 -19.93
N HIS A 520 0.96 1.00 -18.64
CA HIS A 520 1.02 2.12 -17.70
C HIS A 520 0.06 3.29 -18.01
N ASP A 521 -1.05 3.05 -18.68
CA ASP A 521 -2.17 3.99 -18.73
C ASP A 521 -3.23 3.61 -17.71
N TRP A 522 -4.16 4.51 -17.49
CA TRP A 522 -5.44 4.28 -16.81
C TRP A 522 -6.56 4.34 -17.86
N ILE A 523 -7.52 3.42 -17.78
CA ILE A 523 -8.81 3.56 -18.46
C ILE A 523 -9.70 4.37 -17.55
N ARG A 524 -10.07 5.58 -17.96
CA ARG A 524 -10.99 6.45 -17.25
C ARG A 524 -12.38 6.32 -17.86
N ILE A 525 -13.37 5.92 -17.04
CA ILE A 525 -14.77 5.76 -17.41
C ILE A 525 -15.60 6.73 -16.56
N GLU A 526 -16.07 7.82 -17.14
CA GLU A 526 -16.96 8.75 -16.46
C GLU A 526 -18.38 8.64 -17.01
N ARG A 527 -19.30 8.26 -16.15
CA ARG A 527 -20.72 8.12 -16.49
C ARG A 527 -21.58 8.22 -15.24
N THR A 528 -22.90 8.27 -15.45
CA THR A 528 -23.87 8.07 -14.37
C THR A 528 -24.03 6.56 -14.13
N TRP A 529 -23.50 6.10 -13.00
CA TRP A 529 -23.56 4.71 -12.57
C TRP A 529 -24.88 4.41 -11.87
N ARG A 530 -25.43 3.24 -12.15
CA ARG A 530 -26.64 2.70 -11.52
C ARG A 530 -26.30 1.42 -10.78
N SER A 531 -27.07 1.10 -9.75
CA SER A 531 -26.92 -0.18 -9.04
C SER A 531 -27.10 -1.34 -10.00
N GLY A 532 -26.12 -2.26 -10.02
CA GLY A 532 -26.05 -3.38 -10.94
C GLY A 532 -25.27 -3.13 -12.23
N ASP A 533 -24.80 -1.90 -12.50
CA ASP A 533 -23.89 -1.67 -13.62
C ASP A 533 -22.61 -2.51 -13.43
N ARG A 534 -22.19 -3.19 -14.51
CA ARG A 534 -21.05 -4.10 -14.51
C ARG A 534 -19.98 -3.61 -15.46
N VAL A 535 -18.75 -3.55 -14.96
CA VAL A 535 -17.55 -3.32 -15.77
C VAL A 535 -16.75 -4.62 -15.84
N GLU A 536 -16.32 -5.01 -17.03
CA GLU A 536 -15.47 -6.16 -17.27
C GLU A 536 -14.15 -5.67 -17.86
N LEU A 537 -13.04 -5.95 -17.17
CA LEU A 537 -11.69 -5.65 -17.60
C LEU A 537 -10.98 -6.96 -17.94
N ARG A 538 -10.37 -7.00 -19.11
CA ARG A 538 -9.49 -8.09 -19.50
C ARG A 538 -8.07 -7.59 -19.69
N LEU A 539 -7.14 -8.24 -18.98
CA LEU A 539 -5.70 -7.98 -19.02
C LEU A 539 -4.97 -9.21 -19.58
N PRO A 540 -4.80 -9.33 -20.90
CA PRO A 540 -4.15 -10.49 -21.51
C PRO A 540 -2.77 -10.76 -20.94
N MET A 541 -2.52 -12.01 -20.50
CA MET A 541 -1.27 -12.45 -19.91
C MET A 541 -0.56 -13.43 -20.84
N SER A 542 0.62 -13.12 -21.30
CA SER A 542 1.48 -14.04 -22.04
C SER A 542 2.63 -14.54 -21.17
N VAL A 543 3.05 -15.78 -21.42
CA VAL A 543 4.27 -16.30 -20.80
C VAL A 543 5.48 -15.60 -21.45
N LYS A 544 6.34 -15.04 -20.61
CA LYS A 544 7.58 -14.34 -21.03
C LYS A 544 8.79 -14.94 -20.33
N ILE A 545 9.91 -14.98 -21.03
CA ILE A 545 11.22 -15.32 -20.45
C ILE A 545 11.94 -14.00 -20.20
N ARG A 546 12.23 -13.72 -18.93
CA ARG A 546 13.02 -12.57 -18.53
C ARG A 546 14.46 -13.02 -18.26
N ARG A 547 15.41 -12.33 -18.88
CA ARG A 547 16.85 -12.60 -18.68
C ARG A 547 17.42 -11.58 -17.70
N TRP A 548 18.24 -12.08 -16.80
CA TRP A 548 18.92 -11.31 -15.76
C TRP A 548 20.41 -11.23 -16.14
N GLU A 549 20.77 -10.19 -16.88
CA GLU A 549 22.06 -10.10 -17.60
C GLU A 549 23.25 -10.16 -16.65
N THR A 550 23.21 -9.41 -15.54
CA THR A 550 24.32 -9.36 -14.58
C THR A 550 24.28 -10.50 -13.55
N SER A 551 23.17 -11.26 -13.48
CA SER A 551 23.03 -12.43 -12.61
C SER A 551 23.34 -13.73 -13.37
N SER A 552 24.57 -13.85 -13.89
CA SER A 552 25.05 -15.02 -14.64
C SER A 552 24.15 -15.40 -15.84
N SER A 553 23.48 -14.42 -16.46
CA SER A 553 22.49 -14.62 -17.52
C SER A 553 21.38 -15.62 -17.14
N SER A 554 21.02 -15.68 -15.86
CA SER A 554 19.90 -16.48 -15.35
C SER A 554 18.60 -16.05 -16.02
N VAL A 555 17.61 -16.93 -16.02
CA VAL A 555 16.28 -16.64 -16.57
C VAL A 555 15.20 -16.90 -15.55
N SER A 556 14.13 -16.12 -15.62
CA SER A 556 12.85 -16.39 -14.95
C SER A 556 11.75 -16.52 -15.99
N ILE A 557 10.69 -17.22 -15.63
CA ILE A 557 9.49 -17.36 -16.45
C ILE A 557 8.38 -16.59 -15.77
N ASP A 558 7.85 -15.59 -16.47
CA ASP A 558 6.83 -14.71 -15.92
C ASP A 558 5.52 -14.84 -16.73
N ARG A 559 4.36 -14.68 -16.06
CA ARG A 559 3.05 -14.54 -16.70
C ARG A 559 2.23 -13.50 -15.96
N GLY A 560 1.93 -12.39 -16.62
CA GLY A 560 1.35 -11.24 -15.92
C GLY A 560 2.29 -10.76 -14.80
N PRO A 561 1.80 -10.56 -13.57
CA PRO A 561 2.62 -10.14 -12.43
C PRO A 561 3.31 -11.32 -11.72
N LEU A 562 3.07 -12.57 -12.14
CA LEU A 562 3.64 -13.75 -11.47
C LEU A 562 4.96 -14.18 -12.10
N THR A 563 5.91 -14.52 -11.26
CA THR A 563 7.13 -15.26 -11.60
C THR A 563 6.97 -16.72 -11.15
N TYR A 564 7.21 -17.65 -12.08
CA TYR A 564 7.08 -19.08 -11.82
C TYR A 564 8.35 -19.66 -11.23
N SER A 565 8.19 -20.53 -10.24
CA SER A 565 9.24 -21.37 -9.69
C SER A 565 9.17 -22.77 -10.27
N LEU A 566 10.32 -23.43 -10.42
CA LEU A 566 10.39 -24.84 -10.75
C LEU A 566 9.92 -25.64 -9.52
N GLU A 567 8.93 -26.49 -9.70
CA GLU A 567 8.49 -27.41 -8.67
C GLU A 567 9.50 -28.55 -8.52
N ILE A 568 10.22 -28.55 -7.39
CA ILE A 568 11.21 -29.60 -7.06
C ILE A 568 10.80 -30.45 -5.85
N GLY A 569 9.60 -30.18 -5.29
CA GLY A 569 9.09 -30.81 -4.09
C GLY A 569 9.68 -30.25 -2.79
N GLU A 570 9.13 -30.66 -1.66
CA GLU A 570 9.60 -30.29 -0.31
C GLU A 570 9.87 -31.57 0.49
N GLU A 571 10.97 -31.55 1.21
CA GLU A 571 11.31 -32.55 2.21
C GLU A 571 11.64 -31.80 3.51
N TRP A 572 10.87 -32.04 4.56
CA TRP A 572 11.08 -31.45 5.89
C TRP A 572 11.91 -32.41 6.73
N VAL A 573 13.05 -31.95 7.26
CA VAL A 573 14.02 -32.74 8.04
C VAL A 573 14.07 -32.25 9.49
#